data_f7c64376750fa5f1ac7a5f831049f295
#
_entry.id   f7c64376750fa5f1ac7a5f831049f295
#
_cell.length_a   1.000
_cell.length_b   1.000
_cell.length_c   1.000
_cell.angle_alpha   90.00
_cell.angle_beta   90.00
_cell.angle_gamma   90.00
#
_symmetry.space_group_name_H-M   'P 1'
#
loop_
_entity.id
_entity.type
_entity.pdbx_description
1 polymer ?
#
loop_
_entity_poly.entity_id
_entity_poly.type
_entity_poly.pdbx_seq_one_letter_code
_entity_poly.pdbx_strand_id
1 'polypeptide(L)'
;MIYTVYQFDNKNFFKDGQYISKDHADKLFNITFYGKVDGNDIFMYRPVAAISANDLNEVFQIGNIGPADQIEVFGKMKSISIGDIICDEDGNYMVVGQEGFHNLPEVGEAA
;
A
#
# COMPACT_ATOMS: atom_id res chain seq x y z
N MET A 1 -4.13 -11.72 -13.67
CA MET A 1 -2.93 -11.33 -12.92
C MET A 1 -3.21 -11.25 -11.44
N ILE A 2 -2.24 -11.60 -10.63
CA ILE A 2 -2.33 -11.49 -9.17
C ILE A 2 -1.54 -10.27 -8.73
N TYR A 3 -2.19 -9.40 -7.99
CA TYR A 3 -1.55 -8.22 -7.38
C TYR A 3 -1.53 -8.38 -5.87
N THR A 4 -0.42 -8.04 -5.25
CA THR A 4 -0.31 -8.03 -3.80
C THR A 4 -0.48 -6.61 -3.29
N VAL A 5 -1.36 -6.43 -2.32
CA VAL A 5 -1.63 -5.14 -1.70
C VAL A 5 -0.87 -5.04 -0.40
N TYR A 6 -0.13 -3.94 -0.23
CA TYR A 6 0.61 -3.62 0.98
C TYR A 6 0.00 -2.38 1.61
N GLN A 7 -0.22 -2.46 2.90
CA GLN A 7 -0.70 -1.32 3.69
C GLN A 7 0.23 -1.10 4.88
N PHE A 8 0.42 0.17 5.26
CA PHE A 8 1.30 0.45 6.38
C PHE A 8 0.72 -0.10 7.68
N ASP A 9 1.62 -0.50 8.58
CA ASP A 9 1.24 -1.02 9.89
C ASP A 9 1.29 0.12 10.91
N ASN A 10 0.18 0.38 11.58
CA ASN A 10 0.07 1.48 12.52
C ASN A 10 1.12 1.43 13.63
N LYS A 11 1.55 0.24 14.05
CA LYS A 11 2.57 0.12 15.10
C LYS A 11 3.91 0.74 14.73
N ASN A 12 4.16 1.00 13.44
CA ASN A 12 5.38 1.67 12.99
C ASN A 12 5.30 3.17 13.18
N PHE A 13 4.13 3.73 13.45
CA PHE A 13 3.90 5.17 13.58
C PHE A 13 3.39 5.58 14.97
N PHE A 14 2.74 4.66 15.67
CA PHE A 14 2.08 4.93 16.95
C PHE A 14 2.61 4.01 18.05
N LYS A 15 2.68 4.58 19.27
CA LYS A 15 2.95 3.82 20.47
C LYS A 15 2.03 4.37 21.56
N ASP A 16 1.27 3.47 22.21
CA ASP A 16 0.31 3.83 23.28
C ASP A 16 -0.69 4.90 22.84
N GLY A 17 -1.12 4.83 21.57
CA GLY A 17 -2.12 5.75 21.02
C GLY A 17 -1.57 7.10 20.58
N GLN A 18 -0.25 7.29 20.65
CA GLN A 18 0.40 8.54 20.23
C GLN A 18 1.45 8.28 19.15
N TYR A 19 1.72 9.29 18.32
CA TYR A 19 2.82 9.20 17.37
C TYR A 19 4.14 8.96 18.09
N ILE A 20 4.99 8.11 17.51
CA ILE A 20 6.32 7.82 18.06
C ILE A 20 7.16 9.10 18.12
N SER A 21 7.05 9.94 17.05
CA SER A 21 7.74 11.23 17.01
C SER A 21 7.02 12.13 16.03
N LYS A 22 7.39 13.42 16.01
CA LYS A 22 6.86 14.37 15.02
C LYS A 22 7.22 13.93 13.59
N ASP A 23 8.41 13.39 13.41
CA ASP A 23 8.84 12.91 12.08
C ASP A 23 7.97 11.76 11.60
N HIS A 24 7.55 10.86 12.50
CA HIS A 24 6.62 9.79 12.14
C HIS A 24 5.24 10.35 11.78
N ALA A 25 4.78 11.37 12.50
CA ALA A 25 3.50 12.01 12.20
C ALA A 25 3.53 12.68 10.82
N ASP A 26 4.61 13.43 10.52
CA ASP A 26 4.79 14.09 9.24
C ASP A 26 4.91 13.06 8.10
N LYS A 27 5.62 11.97 8.33
CA LYS A 27 5.76 10.88 7.37
C LYS A 27 4.41 10.27 7.02
N LEU A 28 3.62 9.93 8.04
CA LEU A 28 2.30 9.34 7.83
C LEU A 28 1.37 10.31 7.09
N PHE A 29 1.44 11.59 7.43
CA PHE A 29 0.66 12.61 6.74
C PHE A 29 1.01 12.66 5.25
N ASN A 30 2.30 12.67 4.91
CA ASN A 30 2.75 12.71 3.53
C ASN A 30 2.34 11.45 2.77
N ILE A 31 2.38 10.29 3.40
CA ILE A 31 1.95 9.04 2.81
C ILE A 31 0.45 9.07 2.53
N THR A 32 -0.36 9.43 3.53
CA THR A 32 -1.82 9.30 3.45
C THR A 32 -2.50 10.38 2.63
N PHE A 33 -1.91 11.57 2.55
CA PHE A 33 -2.49 12.68 1.79
C PHE A 33 -1.89 12.83 0.39
N TYR A 34 -0.60 12.59 0.24
CA TYR A 34 0.09 12.85 -1.02
C TYR A 34 0.62 11.62 -1.71
N GLY A 35 0.57 10.46 -1.07
CA GLY A 35 1.16 9.26 -1.62
C GLY A 35 2.68 9.34 -1.77
N LYS A 36 3.34 10.13 -0.93
CA LYS A 36 4.79 10.29 -0.95
C LYS A 36 5.43 9.14 -0.19
N VAL A 37 5.77 8.10 -0.92
CA VAL A 37 6.38 6.88 -0.39
C VAL A 37 7.71 6.66 -1.09
N ASP A 38 8.77 6.43 -0.31
CA ASP A 38 10.07 6.04 -0.83
C ASP A 38 10.23 4.53 -0.77
N GLY A 39 11.13 3.98 -1.59
CA GLY A 39 11.40 2.54 -1.58
C GLY A 39 11.82 2.02 -0.21
N ASN A 40 12.51 2.85 0.57
CA ASN A 40 12.93 2.50 1.92
C ASN A 40 11.76 2.41 2.90
N ASP A 41 10.60 2.93 2.56
CA ASP A 41 9.43 2.90 3.44
C ASP A 41 8.72 1.55 3.43
N ILE A 42 9.05 0.68 2.50
CA ILE A 42 8.37 -0.62 2.34
C ILE A 42 8.41 -1.45 3.63
N PHE A 43 9.43 -1.30 4.46
CA PHE A 43 9.53 -2.04 5.71
C PHE A 43 8.45 -1.63 6.73
N MET A 44 7.81 -0.48 6.54
CA MET A 44 6.69 -0.02 7.38
C MET A 44 5.36 -0.62 6.94
N TYR A 45 5.36 -1.32 5.81
CA TYR A 45 4.19 -1.91 5.19
C TYR A 45 4.16 -3.41 5.45
N ARG A 46 2.98 -3.98 5.36
CA ARG A 46 2.79 -5.44 5.38
C ARG A 46 1.86 -5.84 4.25
N PRO A 47 2.06 -7.04 3.68
CA PRO A 47 1.12 -7.55 2.70
C PRO A 47 -0.21 -7.89 3.42
N VAL A 48 -1.31 -7.40 2.89
CA VAL A 48 -2.63 -7.60 3.50
C VAL A 48 -3.55 -8.44 2.64
N ALA A 49 -3.33 -8.48 1.34
CA ALA A 49 -4.20 -9.24 0.43
C ALA A 49 -3.55 -9.49 -0.91
N ALA A 50 -4.03 -10.51 -1.61
CA ALA A 50 -3.79 -10.73 -3.02
C ALA A 50 -5.10 -10.55 -3.77
N ILE A 51 -5.06 -9.82 -4.89
CA ILE A 51 -6.25 -9.53 -5.70
C ILE A 51 -6.00 -10.01 -7.12
N SER A 52 -6.95 -10.81 -7.63
CA SER A 52 -6.96 -11.24 -9.02
C SER A 52 -7.66 -10.17 -9.87
N ALA A 53 -6.94 -9.56 -10.80
CA ALA A 53 -7.45 -8.46 -11.60
C ALA A 53 -6.70 -8.36 -12.93
N ASN A 54 -7.22 -7.61 -13.86
CA ASN A 54 -6.62 -7.41 -15.19
C ASN A 54 -5.65 -6.21 -15.20
N ASP A 55 -5.90 -5.20 -14.39
CA ASP A 55 -5.08 -4.00 -14.30
C ASP A 55 -5.22 -3.32 -12.93
N LEU A 56 -4.46 -2.24 -12.72
CA LEU A 56 -4.44 -1.52 -11.45
C LEU A 56 -5.77 -0.87 -11.10
N ASN A 57 -6.49 -0.37 -12.09
CA ASN A 57 -7.80 0.24 -11.86
C ASN A 57 -8.78 -0.79 -11.32
N GLU A 58 -8.73 -1.99 -11.86
CA GLU A 58 -9.57 -3.10 -11.39
C GLU A 58 -9.17 -3.55 -9.99
N VAL A 59 -7.87 -3.55 -9.66
CA VAL A 59 -7.41 -3.83 -8.30
C VAL A 59 -8.03 -2.85 -7.31
N PHE A 60 -8.03 -1.58 -7.63
CA PHE A 60 -8.60 -0.54 -6.78
C PHE A 60 -10.12 -0.75 -6.61
N GLN A 61 -10.81 -1.04 -7.69
CA GLN A 61 -12.25 -1.31 -7.67
C GLN A 61 -12.57 -2.53 -6.80
N ILE A 62 -11.89 -3.64 -7.04
CA ILE A 62 -12.12 -4.89 -6.29
C ILE A 62 -11.80 -4.69 -4.81
N GLY A 63 -10.69 -4.04 -4.51
CA GLY A 63 -10.28 -3.81 -3.13
C GLY A 63 -11.20 -2.89 -2.33
N ASN A 64 -11.99 -2.05 -3.01
CA ASN A 64 -12.88 -1.09 -2.35
C ASN A 64 -14.35 -1.46 -2.47
N ILE A 65 -14.74 -2.13 -3.53
CA ILE A 65 -16.14 -2.43 -3.82
C ILE A 65 -16.40 -3.95 -3.90
N GLY A 66 -15.44 -4.70 -4.44
CA GLY A 66 -15.60 -6.13 -4.68
C GLY A 66 -15.62 -6.46 -6.17
N PRO A 67 -15.86 -7.72 -6.54
CA PRO A 67 -16.37 -8.81 -5.70
C PRO A 67 -15.33 -9.40 -4.74
N ALA A 68 -15.78 -9.77 -3.57
CA ALA A 68 -14.90 -10.27 -2.51
C ALA A 68 -14.22 -11.60 -2.85
N ASP A 69 -14.79 -12.38 -3.76
CA ASP A 69 -14.21 -13.66 -4.17
C ASP A 69 -12.93 -13.49 -5.01
N GLN A 70 -12.62 -12.28 -5.45
CA GLN A 70 -11.37 -11.96 -6.14
C GLN A 70 -10.25 -11.55 -5.18
N ILE A 71 -10.53 -11.54 -3.89
CA ILE A 71 -9.58 -11.09 -2.85
C ILE A 71 -9.24 -12.25 -1.93
N GLU A 72 -7.94 -12.53 -1.78
CA GLU A 72 -7.43 -13.41 -0.74
C GLU A 72 -6.81 -12.54 0.34
N VAL A 73 -7.45 -12.46 1.50
CA VAL A 73 -7.01 -11.61 2.61
C VAL A 73 -6.05 -12.39 3.51
N PHE A 74 -4.88 -11.81 3.78
CA PHE A 74 -3.86 -12.41 4.64
C PHE A 74 -3.99 -11.99 6.10
N GLY A 75 -4.66 -10.86 6.33
CA GLY A 75 -4.81 -10.30 7.65
C GLY A 75 -5.79 -9.14 7.60
N LYS A 76 -5.61 -8.20 8.52
CA LYS A 76 -6.48 -7.02 8.59
C LYS A 76 -6.24 -6.12 7.38
N MET A 77 -7.26 -5.94 6.56
CA MET A 77 -7.20 -5.10 5.37
C MET A 77 -8.23 -3.98 5.47
N LYS A 78 -7.79 -2.75 5.15
CA LYS A 78 -8.67 -1.60 4.94
C LYS A 78 -8.94 -1.45 3.44
N SER A 79 -9.91 -0.60 3.07
CA SER A 79 -10.08 -0.18 1.69
C SER A 79 -8.78 0.39 1.14
N ILE A 80 -8.51 0.15 -0.14
CA ILE A 80 -7.31 0.66 -0.78
C ILE A 80 -7.41 2.18 -0.89
N SER A 81 -6.38 2.87 -0.45
CA SER A 81 -6.37 4.33 -0.40
C SER A 81 -4.99 4.90 -0.73
N ILE A 82 -4.92 6.22 -0.83
CA ILE A 82 -3.67 6.94 -1.10
C ILE A 82 -2.58 6.49 -0.13
N GLY A 83 -1.41 6.20 -0.68
CA GLY A 83 -0.25 5.74 0.10
C GLY A 83 -0.12 4.24 0.19
N ASP A 84 -1.12 3.47 -0.21
CA ASP A 84 -1.00 2.02 -0.28
C ASP A 84 -0.09 1.62 -1.44
N ILE A 85 0.53 0.45 -1.33
CA ILE A 85 1.44 -0.07 -2.34
C ILE A 85 0.85 -1.33 -2.94
N ILE A 86 0.94 -1.44 -4.26
CA ILE A 86 0.48 -2.61 -5.01
C ILE A 86 1.66 -3.18 -5.80
N CYS A 87 1.92 -4.47 -5.64
CA CYS A 87 2.98 -5.16 -6.35
C CYS A 87 2.37 -6.11 -7.38
N ASP A 88 2.84 -6.04 -8.63
CA ASP A 88 2.41 -6.97 -9.68
C ASP A 88 3.22 -8.27 -9.66
N GLU A 89 2.91 -9.18 -10.57
CA GLU A 89 3.58 -10.48 -10.67
C GLU A 89 5.04 -10.37 -11.12
N ASP A 90 5.39 -9.28 -11.77
CA ASP A 90 6.76 -9.04 -12.25
C ASP A 90 7.65 -8.36 -11.21
N GLY A 91 7.11 -8.09 -10.04
CA GLY A 91 7.86 -7.45 -8.97
C GLY A 91 7.90 -5.93 -9.06
N ASN A 92 7.01 -5.32 -9.84
CA ASN A 92 6.90 -3.87 -9.90
C ASN A 92 6.01 -3.37 -8.78
N TYR A 93 6.49 -2.38 -8.05
CA TYR A 93 5.76 -1.76 -6.95
C TYR A 93 5.20 -0.42 -7.40
N MET A 94 3.93 -0.20 -7.15
CA MET A 94 3.24 1.04 -7.48
C MET A 94 2.58 1.61 -6.23
N VAL A 95 2.58 2.94 -6.12
CA VAL A 95 1.95 3.66 -5.00
C VAL A 95 0.64 4.27 -5.49
N VAL A 96 -0.41 4.13 -4.69
CA VAL A 96 -1.68 4.80 -4.95
C VAL A 96 -1.50 6.28 -4.61
N GLY A 97 -1.61 7.13 -5.61
CA GLY A 97 -1.49 8.58 -5.46
C GLY A 97 -2.84 9.27 -5.51
N GLN A 98 -2.81 10.61 -5.48
CA GLN A 98 -4.03 11.41 -5.55
C GLN A 98 -4.71 11.32 -6.92
N GLU A 99 -3.94 11.15 -7.98
CA GLU A 99 -4.42 11.11 -9.36
C GLU A 99 -3.97 9.84 -10.08
N GLY A 100 -4.07 8.68 -9.42
CA GLY A 100 -3.70 7.42 -10.02
C GLY A 100 -2.50 6.77 -9.34
N PHE A 101 -1.74 6.01 -10.11
CA PHE A 101 -0.65 5.19 -9.59
C PHE A 101 0.68 5.69 -10.11
N HIS A 102 1.72 5.60 -9.29
CA HIS A 102 3.08 5.90 -9.75
C HIS A 102 4.06 4.83 -9.28
N ASN A 103 5.14 4.66 -10.04
CA ASN A 103 6.13 3.63 -9.77
C ASN A 103 6.96 3.91 -8.53
N LEU A 104 7.39 2.84 -7.88
CA LEU A 104 8.30 2.89 -6.75
C LEU A 104 9.53 2.01 -7.08
N PRO A 105 10.41 2.46 -8.00
CA PRO A 105 11.46 1.61 -8.54
C PRO A 105 12.54 1.22 -7.54
N GLU A 106 12.75 2.01 -6.50
CA GLU A 106 13.80 1.77 -5.51
C GLU A 106 13.65 0.44 -4.77
N VAL A 107 12.42 -0.06 -4.64
CA VAL A 107 12.17 -1.36 -3.97
C VAL A 107 12.76 -2.50 -4.78
N GLY A 108 12.59 -2.47 -6.09
CA GLY A 108 13.16 -3.49 -6.97
C GLY A 108 14.68 -3.47 -6.99
N GLU A 109 15.29 -2.30 -6.90
CA GLU A 109 16.74 -2.13 -6.89
C GLU A 109 17.37 -2.59 -5.58
N ALA A 110 16.64 -2.49 -4.48
CA ALA A 110 17.12 -2.91 -3.17
C ALA A 110 17.13 -4.43 -2.99
N ALA A 111 16.49 -5.12 -3.87
CA ALA A 111 16.47 -6.60 -3.87
C ALA A 111 17.78 -7.20 -4.46
#